data_5b48b6ce3613f9f7e9376bd902ed879f
#
_entry.id   5b48b6ce3613f9f7e9376bd902ed879f
#
_cell.length_a   1.000
_cell.length_b   1.000
_cell.length_c   1.000
_cell.angle_alpha   90.00
_cell.angle_beta   90.00
_cell.angle_gamma   90.00
#
_symmetry.space_group_name_H-M   'P 1'
#
loop_
_entity.id
_entity.type
_entity.pdbx_description
1 polymer ?
#
loop_
_entity_poly.entity_id
_entity_poly.type
_entity_poly.pdbx_seq_one_letter_code
_entity_poly.pdbx_strand_id
1 'polypeptide(L)'
;EELILSLNETRPILIAGATASGKSALAMKIATKLGGVIINADAMQVYEGWKILTARPTKQDQRNVSHLLYGHVDNKEAYSVGDWLRQVTPLLDGNHRPIIVGGTGLYFRALTEGLANIPKIPEEYKKKSSELIQNGKMLDMVADLDEATRSKIDLQNPVRVARAWEVLQATGKSIVSWQADTPPPILNINKCDAILMHSSTHWLNERIKIRFE
;
A
#
# COMPACT_ATOMS: atom_id res chain seq x y z
N GLU A 1 5.63 17.03 20.62
CA GLU A 1 6.31 16.26 21.71
C GLU A 1 5.32 15.43 22.51
N GLU A 2 4.21 15.97 22.94
CA GLU A 2 3.15 15.24 23.68
C GLU A 2 2.69 13.97 22.98
N LEU A 3 2.45 14.01 21.65
CA LEU A 3 2.07 12.83 20.89
C LEU A 3 3.11 11.69 21.01
N ILE A 4 4.40 12.02 20.97
CA ILE A 4 5.45 11.00 21.04
C ILE A 4 5.51 10.38 22.44
N LEU A 5 5.26 11.17 23.48
CA LEU A 5 5.23 10.72 24.86
C LEU A 5 3.98 9.87 25.19
N SER A 6 2.90 10.01 24.41
CA SER A 6 1.68 9.23 24.61
C SER A 6 1.71 7.86 23.91
N LEU A 7 2.71 7.59 23.06
CA LEU A 7 2.83 6.32 22.36
C LEU A 7 3.26 5.20 23.30
N ASN A 8 2.69 4.01 23.09
CA ASN A 8 3.10 2.83 23.84
C ASN A 8 4.56 2.45 23.46
N GLU A 9 5.34 1.98 24.42
CA GLU A 9 6.77 1.69 24.21
C GLU A 9 7.05 0.51 23.27
N THR A 10 6.15 -0.45 23.15
CA THR A 10 6.39 -1.73 22.45
C THR A 10 5.50 -1.97 21.24
N ARG A 11 4.37 -1.26 21.13
CA ARG A 11 3.41 -1.50 20.03
C ARG A 11 3.95 -1.06 18.68
N PRO A 12 3.62 -1.78 17.60
CA PRO A 12 3.82 -1.28 16.24
C PRO A 12 3.17 0.09 16.04
N ILE A 13 3.82 0.96 15.28
CA ILE A 13 3.28 2.28 14.93
C ILE A 13 2.92 2.31 13.46
N LEU A 14 1.69 2.74 13.16
CA LEU A 14 1.20 2.95 11.80
C LEU A 14 1.04 4.44 11.55
N ILE A 15 1.75 5.00 10.57
CA ILE A 15 1.66 6.42 10.22
C ILE A 15 1.18 6.54 8.79
N ALA A 16 -0.10 6.88 8.63
CA ALA A 16 -0.72 7.10 7.33
C ALA A 16 -0.96 8.60 7.07
N GLY A 17 -0.92 8.99 5.80
CA GLY A 17 -1.23 10.37 5.42
C GLY A 17 -0.89 10.67 3.97
N ALA A 18 -1.40 11.79 3.47
CA ALA A 18 -1.17 12.26 2.11
C ALA A 18 0.31 12.57 1.84
N THR A 19 0.67 12.69 0.57
CA THR A 19 1.97 13.22 0.15
C THR A 19 2.19 14.61 0.77
N ALA A 20 3.41 14.89 1.20
CA ALA A 20 3.84 16.14 1.84
C ALA A 20 3.19 16.44 3.22
N SER A 21 2.43 15.50 3.83
CA SER A 21 1.82 15.68 5.16
C SER A 21 2.81 15.73 6.33
N GLY A 22 4.08 15.41 6.12
CA GLY A 22 5.09 15.38 7.18
C GLY A 22 5.26 14.02 7.87
N LYS A 23 4.58 12.97 7.41
CA LYS A 23 4.63 11.62 8.01
C LYS A 23 6.05 11.05 8.17
N SER A 24 6.93 11.24 7.17
CA SER A 24 8.31 10.74 7.24
C SER A 24 9.13 11.45 8.31
N ALA A 25 8.94 12.78 8.45
CA ALA A 25 9.60 13.55 9.51
C ALA A 25 9.11 13.14 10.91
N LEU A 26 7.82 12.85 11.06
CA LEU A 26 7.27 12.33 12.32
C LEU A 26 7.85 10.95 12.62
N ALA A 27 7.90 10.04 11.64
CA ALA A 27 8.47 8.70 11.80
C ALA A 27 9.95 8.77 12.24
N MET A 28 10.74 9.64 11.61
CA MET A 28 12.14 9.88 12.01
C MET A 28 12.25 10.36 13.45
N LYS A 29 11.43 11.33 13.86
CA LYS A 29 11.43 11.82 15.25
C LYS A 29 11.08 10.71 16.24
N ILE A 30 10.09 9.89 15.95
CA ILE A 30 9.68 8.76 16.78
C ILE A 30 10.83 7.74 16.86
N ALA A 31 11.35 7.29 15.72
CA ALA A 31 12.44 6.32 15.67
C ALA A 31 13.70 6.78 16.39
N THR A 32 14.03 8.07 16.30
CA THR A 32 15.19 8.65 16.99
C THR A 32 14.98 8.71 18.52
N LYS A 33 13.75 9.01 18.99
CA LYS A 33 13.46 9.15 20.42
C LYS A 33 13.15 7.83 21.12
N LEU A 34 12.39 6.96 20.46
CA LEU A 34 11.85 5.73 21.07
C LEU A 34 12.46 4.45 20.47
N GLY A 35 13.38 4.58 19.52
CA GLY A 35 13.90 3.45 18.77
C GLY A 35 12.90 2.91 17.73
N GLY A 36 13.33 1.88 17.00
CA GLY A 36 12.51 1.21 16.00
C GLY A 36 13.08 1.27 14.60
N VAL A 37 12.40 0.61 13.68
CA VAL A 37 12.75 0.50 12.27
C VAL A 37 11.62 1.07 11.42
N ILE A 38 11.95 1.96 10.51
CA ILE A 38 10.99 2.57 9.59
C ILE A 38 10.77 1.63 8.40
N ILE A 39 9.51 1.26 8.16
CA ILE A 39 9.12 0.35 7.08
C ILE A 39 8.20 1.10 6.12
N ASN A 40 8.52 1.04 4.84
CA ASN A 40 7.75 1.73 3.80
C ASN A 40 6.37 1.09 3.56
N ALA A 41 5.32 1.92 3.54
CA ALA A 41 3.97 1.59 3.09
C ALA A 41 3.47 2.54 1.98
N ASP A 42 4.36 2.91 1.06
CA ASP A 42 4.04 3.71 -0.12
C ASP A 42 4.43 2.94 -1.38
N ALA A 43 3.46 2.67 -2.26
CA ALA A 43 3.63 1.85 -3.45
C ALA A 43 4.59 2.46 -4.49
N MET A 44 4.83 3.77 -4.44
CA MET A 44 5.77 4.43 -5.36
C MET A 44 7.19 4.45 -4.81
N GLN A 45 7.36 4.43 -3.50
CA GLN A 45 8.67 4.46 -2.86
C GLN A 45 9.39 3.10 -2.83
N VAL A 46 8.72 2.02 -3.25
CA VAL A 46 9.35 0.69 -3.39
C VAL A 46 10.32 0.65 -4.57
N TYR A 47 10.09 1.47 -5.61
CA TYR A 47 10.85 1.43 -6.85
C TYR A 47 12.18 2.17 -6.77
N GLU A 48 13.22 1.60 -7.36
CA GLU A 48 14.60 2.07 -7.28
C GLU A 48 14.80 3.44 -7.96
N GLY A 49 14.23 3.64 -9.15
CA GLY A 49 14.45 4.83 -9.99
C GLY A 49 13.77 6.11 -9.53
N TRP A 50 12.72 6.05 -8.70
CA TRP A 50 11.87 7.19 -8.37
C TRP A 50 12.28 7.94 -7.08
N LYS A 51 13.57 7.98 -6.78
CA LYS A 51 14.07 8.50 -5.50
C LYS A 51 13.70 9.95 -5.21
N ILE A 52 13.95 10.85 -6.16
CA ILE A 52 13.70 12.29 -6.00
C ILE A 52 12.20 12.57 -6.04
N LEU A 53 11.52 12.09 -7.08
CA LEU A 53 10.10 12.33 -7.31
C LEU A 53 9.23 11.88 -6.14
N THR A 54 9.56 10.74 -5.54
CA THR A 54 8.81 10.18 -4.41
C THR A 54 9.33 10.65 -3.04
N ALA A 55 10.41 11.45 -3.00
CA ALA A 55 11.10 11.90 -1.79
C ALA A 55 11.40 10.74 -0.82
N ARG A 56 12.02 9.68 -1.35
CA ARG A 56 12.53 8.59 -0.51
C ARG A 56 13.57 9.10 0.49
N PRO A 57 13.73 8.42 1.62
CA PRO A 57 14.76 8.75 2.62
C PRO A 57 16.14 8.93 2.00
N THR A 58 16.85 9.93 2.44
CA THR A 58 18.22 10.21 2.02
C THR A 58 19.20 9.19 2.61
N LYS A 59 20.44 9.16 2.10
CA LYS A 59 21.49 8.34 2.73
C LYS A 59 21.77 8.78 4.17
N GLN A 60 21.59 10.06 4.47
CA GLN A 60 21.76 10.60 5.82
C GLN A 60 20.67 10.09 6.77
N ASP A 61 19.39 10.11 6.32
CA ASP A 61 18.28 9.57 7.12
C ASP A 61 18.50 8.09 7.44
N GLN A 62 18.95 7.32 6.44
CA GLN A 62 19.21 5.88 6.57
C GLN A 62 20.42 5.52 7.46
N ARG A 63 21.36 6.45 7.64
CA ARG A 63 22.47 6.27 8.60
C ARG A 63 21.99 6.42 10.05
N ASN A 64 21.03 7.28 10.28
CA ASN A 64 20.53 7.58 11.62
C ASN A 64 19.49 6.56 12.11
N VAL A 65 18.65 6.06 11.19
CA VAL A 65 17.57 5.12 11.49
C VAL A 65 17.47 4.10 10.35
N SER A 66 17.26 2.84 10.69
CA SER A 66 17.06 1.79 9.69
C SER A 66 15.75 2.02 8.91
N HIS A 67 15.83 1.96 7.57
CA HIS A 67 14.71 2.11 6.65
C HIS A 67 14.60 0.89 5.75
N LEU A 68 13.47 0.22 5.77
CA LEU A 68 13.22 -1.02 5.02
C LEU A 68 12.14 -0.84 3.97
N LEU A 69 12.19 -1.64 2.92
CA LEU A 69 11.27 -1.66 1.78
C LEU A 69 11.22 -0.36 0.98
N TYR A 70 12.33 0.36 0.92
CA TYR A 70 12.50 1.55 0.08
C TYR A 70 13.43 1.25 -1.09
N GLY A 71 12.98 1.51 -2.33
CA GLY A 71 13.80 1.43 -3.53
C GLY A 71 14.50 0.09 -3.74
N HIS A 72 13.80 -1.00 -3.55
CA HIS A 72 14.30 -2.37 -3.63
C HIS A 72 13.71 -3.16 -4.80
N VAL A 73 12.82 -2.53 -5.57
CA VAL A 73 12.14 -3.11 -6.74
C VAL A 73 12.65 -2.41 -8.00
N ASP A 74 13.04 -3.17 -9.02
CA ASP A 74 13.39 -2.60 -10.33
C ASP A 74 12.15 -1.94 -10.95
N ASN A 75 12.36 -0.83 -11.67
CA ASN A 75 11.27 -0.08 -12.30
C ASN A 75 10.47 -0.86 -13.35
N LYS A 76 11.04 -1.92 -13.89
CA LYS A 76 10.39 -2.80 -14.88
C LYS A 76 9.61 -3.94 -14.24
N GLU A 77 9.78 -4.17 -12.95
CA GLU A 77 9.10 -5.23 -12.23
C GLU A 77 7.71 -4.80 -11.77
N ALA A 78 6.74 -5.68 -11.94
CA ALA A 78 5.42 -5.50 -11.34
C ALA A 78 5.47 -5.85 -9.85
N TYR A 79 5.04 -4.93 -9.01
CA TYR A 79 5.02 -5.10 -7.56
C TYR A 79 3.60 -4.88 -7.02
N SER A 80 3.06 -5.87 -6.36
CA SER A 80 1.68 -5.87 -5.85
C SER A 80 1.63 -5.67 -4.34
N VAL A 81 0.43 -5.38 -3.83
CA VAL A 81 0.17 -5.37 -2.38
C VAL A 81 0.46 -6.74 -1.73
N GLY A 82 0.25 -7.84 -2.46
CA GLY A 82 0.58 -9.18 -1.98
C GLY A 82 2.10 -9.39 -1.85
N ASP A 83 2.90 -8.84 -2.77
CA ASP A 83 4.37 -8.88 -2.66
C ASP A 83 4.83 -8.08 -1.45
N TRP A 84 4.30 -6.88 -1.27
CA TRP A 84 4.59 -6.05 -0.11
C TRP A 84 4.21 -6.75 1.20
N LEU A 85 3.03 -7.36 1.27
CA LEU A 85 2.55 -8.04 2.48
C LEU A 85 3.45 -9.22 2.85
N ARG A 86 3.91 -10.01 1.87
CA ARG A 86 4.88 -11.11 2.10
C ARG A 86 6.22 -10.60 2.61
N GLN A 87 6.68 -9.44 2.14
CA GLN A 87 7.96 -8.87 2.56
C GLN A 87 7.90 -8.16 3.90
N VAL A 88 6.78 -7.51 4.23
CA VAL A 88 6.63 -6.82 5.51
C VAL A 88 6.38 -7.78 6.67
N THR A 89 5.68 -8.89 6.45
CA THR A 89 5.31 -9.85 7.49
C THR A 89 6.48 -10.30 8.37
N PRO A 90 7.60 -10.81 7.83
CA PRO A 90 8.74 -11.24 8.64
C PRO A 90 9.44 -10.08 9.38
N LEU A 91 9.19 -8.83 8.98
CA LEU A 91 9.78 -7.66 9.63
C LEU A 91 9.00 -7.21 10.88
N LEU A 92 7.79 -7.75 11.08
CA LEU A 92 6.93 -7.41 12.21
C LEU A 92 7.28 -8.20 13.48
N ASP A 93 7.85 -9.39 13.32
CA ASP A 93 8.23 -10.30 14.41
C ASP A 93 9.69 -10.09 14.85
N GLY A 94 10.36 -9.05 14.35
CA GLY A 94 11.76 -8.76 14.66
C GLY A 94 11.96 -8.16 16.05
N ASN A 95 13.24 -8.10 16.47
CA ASN A 95 13.65 -7.52 17.77
C ASN A 95 13.49 -5.99 17.84
N HIS A 96 12.98 -5.36 16.78
CA HIS A 96 12.85 -3.91 16.68
C HIS A 96 11.39 -3.53 16.47
N ARG A 97 10.97 -2.45 17.13
CA ARG A 97 9.63 -1.87 16.98
C ARG A 97 9.39 -1.44 15.52
N PRO A 98 8.40 -1.98 14.81
CA PRO A 98 8.10 -1.55 13.46
C PRO A 98 7.34 -0.21 13.46
N ILE A 99 7.81 0.74 12.64
CA ILE A 99 7.18 2.03 12.37
C ILE A 99 6.81 2.05 10.89
N ILE A 100 5.57 1.72 10.57
CA ILE A 100 5.08 1.54 9.20
C ILE A 100 4.54 2.86 8.70
N VAL A 101 5.16 3.40 7.63
CA VAL A 101 4.91 4.76 7.17
C VAL A 101 4.59 4.81 5.69
N GLY A 102 3.47 5.40 5.31
CA GLY A 102 3.15 5.54 3.89
C GLY A 102 1.86 6.27 3.57
N GLY A 103 1.57 6.35 2.27
CA GLY A 103 0.36 6.95 1.72
C GLY A 103 -0.57 5.94 1.05
N THR A 104 -0.17 4.68 0.94
CA THR A 104 -0.94 3.66 0.22
C THR A 104 -1.94 2.97 1.15
N GLY A 105 -3.19 3.44 1.16
CA GLY A 105 -4.25 2.89 2.02
C GLY A 105 -4.46 1.39 1.85
N LEU A 106 -4.28 0.85 0.63
CA LEU A 106 -4.40 -0.60 0.38
C LEU A 106 -3.36 -1.43 1.16
N TYR A 107 -2.14 -0.90 1.37
CA TYR A 107 -1.11 -1.57 2.16
C TYR A 107 -1.52 -1.68 3.64
N PHE A 108 -2.01 -0.58 4.20
CA PHE A 108 -2.52 -0.57 5.58
C PHE A 108 -3.73 -1.51 5.73
N ARG A 109 -4.68 -1.47 4.79
CA ARG A 109 -5.83 -2.38 4.79
C ARG A 109 -5.40 -3.84 4.71
N ALA A 110 -4.51 -4.19 3.80
CA ALA A 110 -4.00 -5.55 3.68
C ALA A 110 -3.36 -6.05 4.99
N LEU A 111 -2.68 -5.16 5.69
CA LEU A 111 -2.00 -5.46 6.95
C LEU A 111 -2.97 -5.64 8.13
N THR A 112 -4.02 -4.79 8.21
CA THR A 112 -4.90 -4.69 9.39
C THR A 112 -6.29 -5.28 9.19
N GLU A 113 -6.70 -5.56 7.94
CA GLU A 113 -7.99 -6.18 7.60
C GLU A 113 -7.79 -7.53 6.89
N GLY A 114 -6.58 -7.83 6.42
CA GLY A 114 -6.26 -9.01 5.63
C GLY A 114 -6.28 -8.76 4.12
N LEU A 115 -5.77 -9.72 3.38
CA LEU A 115 -5.75 -9.72 1.92
C LEU A 115 -6.16 -11.09 1.40
N ALA A 116 -7.12 -11.13 0.47
CA ALA A 116 -7.56 -12.37 -0.16
C ALA A 116 -6.40 -13.05 -0.92
N ASN A 117 -6.26 -14.37 -0.73
CA ASN A 117 -5.21 -15.18 -1.34
C ASN A 117 -5.50 -15.50 -2.81
N ILE A 118 -5.73 -14.48 -3.62
CA ILE A 118 -5.94 -14.64 -5.07
C ILE A 118 -4.62 -15.09 -5.70
N PRO A 119 -4.59 -16.19 -6.46
CA PRO A 119 -3.37 -16.65 -7.12
C PRO A 119 -2.85 -15.62 -8.14
N LYS A 120 -1.58 -15.76 -8.50
CA LYS A 120 -1.00 -14.90 -9.53
C LYS A 120 -1.72 -15.14 -10.86
N ILE A 121 -2.30 -14.09 -11.42
CA ILE A 121 -3.01 -14.16 -12.70
C ILE A 121 -1.98 -14.25 -13.82
N PRO A 122 -2.09 -15.26 -14.71
CA PRO A 122 -1.23 -15.40 -15.87
C PRO A 122 -1.30 -14.17 -16.79
N GLU A 123 -0.18 -13.85 -17.42
CA GLU A 123 -0.03 -12.63 -18.23
C GLU A 123 -0.96 -12.60 -19.44
N GLU A 124 -1.36 -13.77 -19.96
CA GLU A 124 -2.32 -13.88 -21.08
C GLU A 124 -3.67 -13.25 -20.75
N TYR A 125 -4.19 -13.41 -19.52
CA TYR A 125 -5.46 -12.79 -19.12
C TYR A 125 -5.35 -11.27 -18.99
N LYS A 126 -4.21 -10.76 -18.53
CA LYS A 126 -3.96 -9.32 -18.46
C LYS A 126 -3.83 -8.67 -19.84
N LYS A 127 -3.16 -9.35 -20.79
CA LYS A 127 -3.10 -8.90 -22.18
C LYS A 127 -4.49 -8.87 -22.79
N LYS A 128 -5.26 -9.95 -22.62
CA LYS A 128 -6.62 -10.05 -23.16
C LYS A 128 -7.54 -8.98 -22.58
N SER A 129 -7.49 -8.72 -21.28
CA SER A 129 -8.28 -7.66 -20.64
C SER A 129 -7.92 -6.27 -21.18
N SER A 130 -6.62 -6.00 -21.37
CA SER A 130 -6.13 -4.76 -21.95
C SER A 130 -6.60 -4.56 -23.39
N GLU A 131 -6.54 -5.61 -24.21
CA GLU A 131 -7.05 -5.60 -25.59
C GLU A 131 -8.57 -5.34 -25.65
N LEU A 132 -9.35 -5.98 -24.77
CA LEU A 132 -10.79 -5.76 -24.70
C LEU A 132 -11.11 -4.31 -24.33
N ILE A 133 -10.41 -3.72 -23.38
CA ILE A 133 -10.60 -2.30 -23.00
C ILE A 133 -10.22 -1.38 -24.16
N GLN A 134 -9.07 -1.58 -24.81
CA GLN A 134 -8.62 -0.76 -25.95
C GLN A 134 -9.61 -0.81 -27.12
N ASN A 135 -10.26 -1.95 -27.33
CA ASN A 135 -11.28 -2.15 -28.37
C ASN A 135 -12.70 -1.70 -27.95
N GLY A 136 -12.85 -1.02 -26.80
CA GLY A 136 -14.15 -0.53 -26.32
C GLY A 136 -15.10 -1.63 -25.82
N LYS A 137 -14.61 -2.84 -25.57
CA LYS A 137 -15.40 -4.01 -25.15
C LYS A 137 -15.49 -4.19 -23.62
N MET A 138 -15.40 -3.11 -22.86
CA MET A 138 -15.51 -3.18 -21.39
C MET A 138 -16.88 -3.70 -20.96
N LEU A 139 -17.96 -3.40 -21.69
CA LEU A 139 -19.31 -3.89 -21.38
C LEU A 139 -19.42 -5.42 -21.52
N ASP A 140 -18.70 -6.03 -22.47
CA ASP A 140 -18.67 -7.48 -22.61
C ASP A 140 -18.00 -8.12 -21.38
N MET A 141 -16.93 -7.50 -20.88
CA MET A 141 -16.27 -7.95 -19.65
C MET A 141 -17.20 -7.82 -18.43
N VAL A 142 -17.98 -6.74 -18.34
CA VAL A 142 -18.97 -6.56 -17.26
C VAL A 142 -20.08 -7.62 -17.34
N ALA A 143 -20.52 -8.00 -18.56
CA ALA A 143 -21.52 -9.04 -18.75
C ALA A 143 -21.06 -10.42 -18.25
N ASP A 144 -19.77 -10.72 -18.34
CA ASP A 144 -19.17 -11.97 -17.86
C ASP A 144 -19.13 -12.05 -16.31
N LEU A 145 -19.19 -10.91 -15.60
CA LEU A 145 -19.10 -10.89 -14.14
C LEU A 145 -20.40 -11.37 -13.49
N ASP A 146 -20.29 -12.03 -12.33
CA ASP A 146 -21.43 -12.35 -11.49
C ASP A 146 -22.08 -11.08 -10.90
N GLU A 147 -23.35 -11.21 -10.49
CA GLU A 147 -24.12 -10.09 -9.94
C GLU A 147 -23.52 -9.53 -8.65
N ALA A 148 -22.98 -10.40 -7.79
CA ALA A 148 -22.33 -9.99 -6.54
C ALA A 148 -21.10 -9.12 -6.81
N THR A 149 -20.32 -9.45 -7.84
CA THR A 149 -19.18 -8.64 -8.26
C THR A 149 -19.64 -7.32 -8.87
N ARG A 150 -20.61 -7.35 -9.80
CA ARG A 150 -21.15 -6.13 -10.42
C ARG A 150 -21.70 -5.13 -9.40
N SER A 151 -22.34 -5.60 -8.33
CA SER A 151 -22.90 -4.74 -7.28
C SER A 151 -21.84 -4.10 -6.37
N LYS A 152 -20.64 -4.66 -6.30
CA LYS A 152 -19.58 -4.22 -5.35
C LYS A 152 -18.46 -3.40 -5.97
N ILE A 153 -18.24 -3.52 -7.28
CA ILE A 153 -17.16 -2.78 -7.94
C ILE A 153 -17.72 -1.57 -8.69
N ASP A 154 -16.85 -0.56 -8.87
CA ASP A 154 -17.15 0.55 -9.77
C ASP A 154 -17.00 0.09 -11.22
N LEU A 155 -18.15 -0.11 -11.88
CA LEU A 155 -18.22 -0.59 -13.26
C LEU A 155 -17.77 0.45 -14.31
N GLN A 156 -17.62 1.73 -13.92
CA GLN A 156 -17.07 2.76 -14.80
C GLN A 156 -15.54 2.80 -14.76
N ASN A 157 -14.92 2.12 -13.80
CA ASN A 157 -13.47 2.08 -13.65
C ASN A 157 -12.89 0.87 -14.41
N PRO A 158 -12.22 1.09 -15.56
CA PRO A 158 -11.71 0.01 -16.41
C PRO A 158 -10.69 -0.88 -15.69
N VAL A 159 -9.91 -0.32 -14.76
CA VAL A 159 -8.91 -1.10 -13.99
C VAL A 159 -9.59 -2.08 -13.04
N ARG A 160 -10.69 -1.67 -12.41
CA ARG A 160 -11.46 -2.54 -11.51
C ARG A 160 -12.22 -3.61 -12.27
N VAL A 161 -12.81 -3.26 -13.40
CA VAL A 161 -13.48 -4.23 -14.30
C VAL A 161 -12.47 -5.24 -14.83
N ALA A 162 -11.32 -4.79 -15.36
CA ALA A 162 -10.26 -5.66 -15.82
C ALA A 162 -9.82 -6.64 -14.74
N ARG A 163 -9.53 -6.14 -13.54
CA ARG A 163 -9.08 -6.98 -12.42
C ARG A 163 -10.11 -8.03 -12.02
N ALA A 164 -11.39 -7.68 -11.94
CA ALA A 164 -12.45 -8.61 -11.60
C ALA A 164 -12.61 -9.70 -12.67
N TRP A 165 -12.57 -9.30 -13.95
CA TRP A 165 -12.67 -10.19 -15.09
C TRP A 165 -11.47 -11.15 -15.18
N GLU A 166 -10.24 -10.64 -15.05
CA GLU A 166 -9.01 -11.43 -15.04
C GLU A 166 -9.03 -12.51 -13.95
N VAL A 167 -9.45 -12.15 -12.73
CA VAL A 167 -9.56 -13.09 -11.62
C VAL A 167 -10.57 -14.18 -11.95
N LEU A 168 -11.75 -13.81 -12.46
CA LEU A 168 -12.80 -14.77 -12.81
C LEU A 168 -12.32 -15.72 -13.92
N GLN A 169 -11.75 -15.19 -14.99
CA GLN A 169 -11.31 -15.99 -16.15
C GLN A 169 -10.16 -16.94 -15.80
N ALA A 170 -9.22 -16.47 -14.98
CA ALA A 170 -8.04 -17.25 -14.61
C ALA A 170 -8.32 -18.32 -13.55
N THR A 171 -9.30 -18.09 -12.67
CA THR A 171 -9.51 -18.95 -11.49
C THR A 171 -10.86 -19.65 -11.46
N GLY A 172 -11.80 -19.25 -12.31
CA GLY A 172 -13.19 -19.71 -12.25
C GLY A 172 -13.98 -19.24 -11.02
N LYS A 173 -13.34 -18.43 -10.13
CA LYS A 173 -13.96 -17.92 -8.90
C LYS A 173 -13.94 -16.40 -8.92
N SER A 174 -15.08 -15.76 -8.59
CA SER A 174 -15.18 -14.31 -8.63
C SER A 174 -14.30 -13.62 -7.57
N ILE A 175 -13.92 -12.38 -7.84
CA ILE A 175 -13.09 -11.60 -6.91
C ILE A 175 -13.80 -11.39 -5.56
N VAL A 176 -15.11 -11.25 -5.56
CA VAL A 176 -15.91 -11.11 -4.34
C VAL A 176 -15.93 -12.39 -3.53
N SER A 177 -16.01 -13.55 -4.19
CA SER A 177 -15.92 -14.86 -3.52
C SER A 177 -14.52 -15.07 -2.91
N TRP A 178 -13.45 -14.65 -3.58
CA TRP A 178 -12.11 -14.67 -2.98
C TRP A 178 -11.99 -13.74 -1.77
N GLN A 179 -12.60 -12.56 -1.83
CA GLN A 179 -12.60 -11.60 -0.73
C GLN A 179 -13.40 -12.07 0.50
N ALA A 180 -14.43 -12.86 0.28
CA ALA A 180 -15.18 -13.48 1.38
C ALA A 180 -14.35 -14.48 2.20
N ASP A 181 -13.34 -15.10 1.57
CA ASP A 181 -12.41 -16.04 2.19
C ASP A 181 -11.09 -15.34 2.61
N THR A 182 -11.11 -14.04 2.88
CA THR A 182 -9.91 -13.29 3.29
C THR A 182 -9.41 -13.83 4.64
N PRO A 183 -8.13 -14.22 4.76
CA PRO A 183 -7.56 -14.66 6.02
C PRO A 183 -7.53 -13.54 7.07
N PRO A 184 -7.39 -13.87 8.35
CA PRO A 184 -7.25 -12.87 9.41
C PRO A 184 -6.08 -11.90 9.14
N PRO A 185 -6.19 -10.64 9.62
CA PRO A 185 -5.13 -9.66 9.44
C PRO A 185 -3.84 -10.08 10.16
N ILE A 186 -2.70 -9.66 9.61
CA ILE A 186 -1.38 -9.91 10.21
C ILE A 186 -1.18 -9.04 11.45
N LEU A 187 -1.65 -7.79 11.42
CA LEU A 187 -1.64 -6.91 12.58
C LEU A 187 -3.06 -6.59 13.06
N ASN A 188 -3.29 -6.76 14.35
CA ASN A 188 -4.51 -6.26 14.97
C ASN A 188 -4.38 -4.75 15.22
N ILE A 189 -5.22 -3.94 14.58
CA ILE A 189 -5.19 -2.47 14.70
C ILE A 189 -5.30 -1.99 16.16
N ASN A 190 -6.06 -2.70 17.01
CA ASN A 190 -6.21 -2.36 18.43
C ASN A 190 -4.93 -2.61 19.25
N LYS A 191 -3.96 -3.32 18.69
CA LYS A 191 -2.63 -3.55 19.28
C LYS A 191 -1.54 -2.68 18.66
N CYS A 192 -1.92 -1.68 17.88
CA CYS A 192 -1.02 -0.73 17.23
C CYS A 192 -1.29 0.69 17.71
N ASP A 193 -0.30 1.55 17.62
CA ASP A 193 -0.47 3.00 17.72
C ASP A 193 -0.67 3.56 16.31
N ALA A 194 -1.91 3.90 15.96
CA ALA A 194 -2.26 4.38 14.62
C ALA A 194 -2.36 5.91 14.58
N ILE A 195 -1.60 6.52 13.69
CA ILE A 195 -1.55 7.98 13.48
C ILE A 195 -1.97 8.30 12.07
N LEU A 196 -3.07 9.02 11.91
CA LEU A 196 -3.50 9.57 10.63
C LEU A 196 -3.11 11.03 10.53
N MET A 197 -2.16 11.34 9.64
CA MET A 197 -1.74 12.71 9.36
C MET A 197 -2.75 13.39 8.43
N HIS A 198 -3.59 14.23 8.99
CA HIS A 198 -4.57 15.02 8.25
C HIS A 198 -4.07 16.46 8.07
N SER A 199 -4.23 17.01 6.87
CA SER A 199 -3.89 18.39 6.53
C SER A 199 -4.86 18.91 5.48
N SER A 200 -5.12 20.24 5.45
CA SER A 200 -5.96 20.81 4.43
C SER A 200 -5.35 20.67 3.03
N THR A 201 -6.18 20.53 2.02
CA THR A 201 -5.74 20.43 0.61
C THR A 201 -4.88 21.62 0.20
N HIS A 202 -5.25 22.83 0.64
CA HIS A 202 -4.47 24.04 0.36
C HIS A 202 -3.04 23.93 0.89
N TRP A 203 -2.88 23.56 2.16
CA TRP A 203 -1.57 23.40 2.80
C TRP A 203 -0.72 22.31 2.13
N LEU A 204 -1.33 21.19 1.74
CA LEU A 204 -0.64 20.12 1.01
C LEU A 204 -0.17 20.60 -0.37
N ASN A 205 -1.00 21.31 -1.11
CA ASN A 205 -0.66 21.82 -2.44
C ASN A 205 0.52 22.79 -2.40
N GLU A 206 0.56 23.72 -1.43
CA GLU A 206 1.68 24.63 -1.22
C GLU A 206 2.99 23.85 -0.97
N ARG A 207 2.95 22.85 -0.12
CA ARG A 207 4.13 22.02 0.18
C ARG A 207 4.57 21.14 -0.99
N ILE A 208 3.62 20.65 -1.78
CA ILE A 208 3.92 19.91 -3.01
C ILE A 208 4.59 20.84 -4.01
N LYS A 209 4.06 22.06 -4.20
CA LYS A 209 4.65 23.07 -5.09
C LYS A 209 6.10 23.37 -4.72
N ILE A 210 6.37 23.75 -3.45
CA ILE A 210 7.72 24.03 -2.94
C ILE A 210 8.70 22.85 -3.16
N ARG A 211 8.18 21.61 -3.15
CA ARG A 211 9.01 20.42 -3.36
C ARG A 211 9.45 20.23 -4.80
N PHE A 212 8.72 20.77 -5.77
CA PHE A 212 9.01 20.64 -7.21
C PHE A 212 9.64 21.91 -7.83
N GLU A 213 9.71 23.01 -7.09
CA GLU A 213 10.48 24.21 -7.41
C GLU A 213 11.95 24.05 -6.93
#